data_ac535573e8d9c380b4c02b75007d7af0
#
_entry.id   ac535573e8d9c380b4c02b75007d7af0
#
_cell.length_a   1.000
_cell.length_b   1.000
_cell.length_c   1.000
_cell.angle_alpha   90.00
_cell.angle_beta   90.00
_cell.angle_gamma   90.00
#
_symmetry.space_group_name_H-M   'P 1'
#
loop_
_entity.id
_entity.type
_entity.pdbx_description
1 polymer ?
#
loop_
_entity_poly.entity_id
_entity_poly.type
_entity_poly.pdbx_seq_one_letter_code
_entity_poly.pdbx_strand_id
1 'polypeptide(L)'
;MPFDLVSLQSFIVAAKAACYVGNGRVAEPSRPSSHDLTEVHGDWSYRDSYFGGTDFIGQEVVWYREDPVWAMNYYGYILRDDLI
;
A
#
# COMPACT_ATOMS: atom_id res chain seq x y z
N MET A 1 1.10 15.91 17.16
CA MET A 1 1.33 14.60 16.54
C MET A 1 2.80 14.26 16.66
N PRO A 2 3.17 13.00 16.86
CA PRO A 2 4.57 12.59 16.99
C PRO A 2 5.34 12.62 15.68
N PHE A 3 4.71 12.98 14.58
CA PHE A 3 5.29 13.10 13.25
C PHE A 3 4.67 14.33 12.58
N ASP A 4 5.31 14.86 11.53
CA ASP A 4 4.73 15.95 10.76
C ASP A 4 4.11 15.42 9.44
N LEU A 5 3.26 16.24 8.81
CA LEU A 5 2.56 15.84 7.60
C LEU A 5 3.51 15.67 6.41
N VAL A 6 4.62 16.40 6.39
CA VAL A 6 5.60 16.26 5.32
C VAL A 6 6.28 14.90 5.39
N SER A 7 6.63 14.44 6.59
CA SER A 7 7.21 13.10 6.77
C SER A 7 6.24 12.00 6.38
N LEU A 8 4.98 12.12 6.75
CA LEU A 8 3.94 11.17 6.35
C LEU A 8 3.81 11.13 4.82
N GLN A 9 3.70 12.29 4.19
CA GLN A 9 3.56 12.38 2.74
C GLN A 9 4.77 11.79 2.02
N SER A 10 5.96 12.09 2.50
CA SER A 10 7.20 11.55 1.92
C SER A 10 7.26 10.04 2.03
N PHE A 11 6.84 9.49 3.16
CA PHE A 11 6.81 8.04 3.32
C PHE A 11 5.78 7.38 2.40
N ILE A 12 4.57 7.95 2.27
CA ILE A 12 3.56 7.41 1.36
C ILE A 12 4.09 7.32 -0.06
N VAL A 13 4.72 8.39 -0.54
CA VAL A 13 5.27 8.43 -1.90
C VAL A 13 6.36 7.37 -2.06
N ALA A 14 7.28 7.27 -1.11
CA ALA A 14 8.37 6.30 -1.17
C ALA A 14 7.87 4.86 -1.13
N ALA A 15 6.89 4.58 -0.27
CA ALA A 15 6.33 3.23 -0.14
C ALA A 15 5.59 2.81 -1.41
N LYS A 16 4.78 3.70 -1.98
CA LYS A 16 4.07 3.42 -3.23
C LYS A 16 5.04 3.18 -4.37
N ALA A 17 6.08 4.00 -4.48
CA ALA A 17 7.08 3.85 -5.53
C ALA A 17 7.78 2.50 -5.42
N ALA A 18 8.17 2.09 -4.21
CA ALA A 18 8.80 0.79 -3.98
C ALA A 18 7.90 -0.37 -4.41
N CYS A 19 6.61 -0.29 -4.06
CA CYS A 19 5.66 -1.35 -4.39
C CYS A 19 5.36 -1.41 -5.89
N TYR A 20 5.21 -0.26 -6.54
CA TYR A 20 4.84 -0.20 -7.96
C TYR A 20 5.97 -0.61 -8.89
N VAL A 21 7.22 -0.42 -8.50
CA VAL A 21 8.34 -0.86 -9.33
C VAL A 21 8.80 -2.28 -9.00
N GLY A 22 8.04 -3.00 -8.18
CA GLY A 22 8.34 -4.40 -7.85
C GLY A 22 9.36 -4.58 -6.74
N ASN A 23 9.76 -3.52 -6.07
CA ASN A 23 10.70 -3.58 -4.95
C ASN A 23 10.01 -3.68 -3.59
N GLY A 24 8.69 -3.55 -3.55
CA GLY A 24 7.91 -3.77 -2.35
C GLY A 24 7.92 -5.24 -1.97
N ARG A 25 7.88 -5.52 -0.68
CA ARG A 25 7.91 -6.88 -0.19
C ARG A 25 6.54 -7.52 -0.29
N VAL A 26 6.48 -8.66 -0.98
CA VAL A 26 5.27 -9.48 -0.99
C VAL A 26 5.11 -10.06 0.41
N ALA A 27 3.93 -9.88 0.98
CA ALA A 27 3.60 -10.35 2.32
C ALA A 27 2.58 -11.49 2.24
N GLU A 28 2.44 -12.22 3.34
CA GLU A 28 1.37 -13.20 3.46
C GLU A 28 0.02 -12.51 3.31
N PRO A 29 -0.94 -13.14 2.61
CA PRO A 29 -2.27 -12.58 2.49
C PRO A 29 -2.89 -12.32 3.86
N SER A 30 -3.37 -11.09 4.07
CA SER A 30 -4.07 -10.75 5.30
C SER A 30 -5.49 -11.30 5.34
N ARG A 31 -6.02 -11.64 4.17
CA ARG A 31 -7.35 -12.24 3.99
C ARG A 31 -7.28 -13.27 2.89
N PRO A 32 -8.21 -14.24 2.85
CA PRO A 32 -8.18 -15.26 1.79
C PRO A 32 -8.12 -14.64 0.39
N SER A 33 -7.10 -15.04 -0.36
CA SER A 33 -6.86 -14.61 -1.75
C SER A 33 -6.52 -13.14 -1.92
N SER A 34 -6.21 -12.41 -0.86
CA SER A 34 -5.71 -11.04 -1.03
C SER A 34 -4.27 -11.05 -1.50
N HIS A 35 -3.89 -9.99 -2.22
CA HIS A 35 -2.52 -9.69 -2.59
C HIS A 35 -2.02 -8.60 -1.67
N ASP A 36 -0.95 -8.88 -0.94
CA ASP A 36 -0.46 -7.97 0.07
C ASP A 36 0.99 -7.57 -0.21
N LEU A 37 1.26 -6.27 -0.11
CA LEU A 37 2.59 -5.69 -0.25
C LEU A 37 2.88 -4.85 0.98
N THR A 38 4.12 -4.88 1.44
CA THR A 38 4.53 -4.12 2.62
C THR A 38 5.82 -3.37 2.37
N GLU A 39 6.00 -2.28 3.11
CA GLU A 39 7.25 -1.52 3.11
C GLU A 39 7.45 -0.92 4.50
N VAL A 40 8.69 -0.96 4.99
CA VAL A 40 9.02 -0.47 6.34
C VAL A 40 10.25 0.42 6.28
N HIS A 41 10.14 1.64 6.82
CA HIS A 41 11.26 2.57 6.97
C HIS A 41 11.26 3.10 8.41
N GLY A 42 12.10 2.51 9.26
CA GLY A 42 12.18 2.92 10.67
C GLY A 42 10.86 2.72 11.40
N ASP A 43 10.31 3.82 11.93
CA ASP A 43 9.04 3.81 12.67
C ASP A 43 7.82 3.78 11.75
N TRP A 44 8.01 3.93 10.45
CA TRP A 44 6.94 3.95 9.47
C TRP A 44 6.74 2.58 8.85
N SER A 45 5.49 2.16 8.70
CA SER A 45 5.16 0.94 7.95
C SER A 45 3.93 1.17 7.07
N TYR A 46 3.89 0.43 5.99
CA TYR A 46 2.89 0.56 4.93
C TYR A 46 2.44 -0.84 4.53
N ARG A 47 1.15 -0.99 4.28
CA ARG A 47 0.61 -2.22 3.70
C ARG A 47 -0.45 -1.87 2.68
N ASP A 48 -0.35 -2.48 1.49
CA ASP A 48 -1.37 -2.48 0.48
C ASP A 48 -1.95 -3.88 0.41
N SER A 49 -3.26 -3.99 0.51
CA SER A 49 -3.96 -5.29 0.45
C SER A 49 -5.10 -5.16 -0.54
N TYR A 50 -5.09 -5.99 -1.60
CA TYR A 50 -6.10 -5.87 -2.65
C TYR A 50 -6.54 -7.22 -3.17
N PHE A 51 -7.70 -7.22 -3.83
CA PHE A 51 -8.27 -8.37 -4.53
C PHE A 51 -8.47 -8.03 -5.99
N GLY A 52 -8.40 -9.06 -6.84
CA GLY A 52 -8.74 -8.91 -8.25
C GLY A 52 -7.54 -8.69 -9.14
N GLY A 53 -7.80 -8.40 -10.40
CA GLY A 53 -6.78 -8.20 -11.42
C GLY A 53 -7.21 -7.13 -12.41
N THR A 54 -8.08 -7.46 -13.38
CA THR A 54 -8.60 -6.47 -14.34
C THR A 54 -9.45 -5.42 -13.65
N ASP A 55 -10.35 -5.83 -12.78
CA ASP A 55 -10.96 -4.93 -11.80
C ASP A 55 -10.44 -5.34 -10.42
N PHE A 56 -10.15 -4.35 -9.60
CA PHE A 56 -9.50 -4.55 -8.33
C PHE A 56 -10.02 -3.58 -7.29
N ILE A 57 -10.00 -4.04 -6.05
CA ILE A 57 -10.40 -3.22 -4.90
C ILE A 57 -9.39 -3.49 -3.78
N GLY A 58 -8.98 -2.44 -3.10
CA GLY A 58 -8.00 -2.60 -2.05
C GLY A 58 -7.98 -1.47 -1.05
N GLN A 59 -7.03 -1.61 -0.13
CA GLN A 59 -6.83 -0.63 0.93
C GLN A 59 -5.34 -0.49 1.20
N GLU A 60 -4.89 0.75 1.29
CA GLU A 60 -3.55 1.09 1.75
C GLU A 60 -3.65 1.65 3.15
N VAL A 61 -2.73 1.25 4.02
CA VAL A 61 -2.66 1.76 5.39
C VAL A 61 -1.22 2.11 5.73
N VAL A 62 -1.03 3.21 6.44
CA VAL A 62 0.27 3.62 6.98
C VAL A 62 0.14 3.68 8.49
N TRP A 63 1.14 3.10 9.15
CA TRP A 63 1.29 3.16 10.61
C TRP A 63 2.54 3.94 10.96
N TYR A 64 2.49 4.66 12.07
CA TYR A 64 3.66 5.24 12.72
C TYR A 64 3.74 4.66 14.11
N ARG A 65 4.82 3.91 14.38
CA ARG A 65 5.00 3.20 15.65
C ARG A 65 3.77 2.35 16.02
N GLU A 66 3.26 1.61 15.02
CA GLU A 66 2.11 0.71 15.16
C GLU A 66 0.75 1.39 15.30
N ASP A 67 0.71 2.74 15.32
CA ASP A 67 -0.56 3.46 15.28
C ASP A 67 -0.96 3.76 13.85
N PRO A 68 -2.17 3.41 13.41
CA PRO A 68 -2.62 3.75 12.06
C PRO A 68 -2.85 5.26 11.97
N VAL A 69 -2.16 5.89 11.01
CA VAL A 69 -2.20 7.35 10.87
C VAL A 69 -2.78 7.79 9.53
N TRP A 70 -2.92 6.88 8.58
CA TRP A 70 -3.46 7.19 7.26
C TRP A 70 -3.95 5.90 6.60
N ALA A 71 -5.07 6.00 5.90
CA ALA A 71 -5.59 4.89 5.12
C ALA A 71 -6.36 5.42 3.92
N MET A 72 -6.38 4.61 2.86
CA MET A 72 -7.10 4.92 1.64
C MET A 72 -7.70 3.64 1.07
N ASN A 73 -8.97 3.67 0.75
CA ASN A 73 -9.61 2.61 -0.03
C ASN A 73 -9.59 3.01 -1.50
N TYR A 74 -9.45 2.03 -2.38
CA TYR A 74 -9.43 2.30 -3.80
C TYR A 74 -10.15 1.20 -4.58
N TYR A 75 -10.65 1.57 -5.75
CA TYR A 75 -11.20 0.66 -6.72
C TYR A 75 -10.74 1.11 -8.09
N GLY A 76 -10.36 0.15 -8.94
CA GLY A 76 -9.93 0.44 -10.28
C GLY A 76 -10.41 -0.61 -11.26
N TYR A 77 -10.42 -0.23 -12.53
CA TYR A 77 -10.79 -1.12 -13.62
C TYR A 77 -9.87 -0.83 -14.81
N ILE A 78 -9.23 -1.88 -15.33
CA ILE A 78 -8.34 -1.74 -16.49
C ILE A 78 -9.20 -1.85 -17.74
N LEU A 79 -9.23 -0.78 -18.51
CA LEU A 79 -10.06 -0.70 -19.72
C LEU A 79 -9.49 -1.49 -20.90
N ARG A 80 -8.18 -1.80 -20.85
CA ARG A 80 -7.49 -2.51 -21.93
C ARG A 80 -6.59 -3.59 -21.32
N ASP A 81 -6.84 -4.83 -21.67
CA ASP A 81 -6.09 -5.97 -21.15
C ASP A 81 -4.62 -5.96 -21.57
N ASP A 82 -4.31 -5.36 -22.72
CA ASP A 82 -2.94 -5.29 -23.22
C ASP A 82 -2.06 -4.33 -22.42
N LEU A 83 -2.62 -3.62 -21.46
CA LEU A 83 -1.87 -2.74 -20.57
C LEU A 83 -1.48 -3.40 -19.23
N ILE A 84 -1.90 -4.62 -19.02
CA ILE A 84 -1.61 -5.36 -17.78
C ILE A 84 -0.19 -5.93 -17.78
#